data_fbd4e8b541f255af6f541833ed5b6a7e
#
_entry.id   fbd4e8b541f255af6f541833ed5b6a7e
#
_cell.length_a   1.000
_cell.length_b   1.000
_cell.length_c   1.000
_cell.angle_alpha   90.00
_cell.angle_beta   90.00
_cell.angle_gamma   90.00
#
_symmetry.space_group_name_H-M   'P 1'
#
loop_
_entity.id
_entity.type
_entity.pdbx_description
1 polymer ?
#
loop_
_entity_poly.entity_id
_entity_poly.type
_entity_poly.pdbx_seq_one_letter_code
_entity_poly.pdbx_strand_id
1 'polypeptide(L)'
;MTRRLRPTRQVDLDFLVSAPLRLVFAADAAAPPDAVHTALAKDTEGWTAWFDAVTAAVPTVKGRTVGLRGGIRFEETVLADEPPRRFAYRVDATNAPGLRALLEEWALSPTAAGGTRVRWTFAADGPPALRALLLMSRPGLGLSFRSAVRSLDRRLAS
;
A
#
# COMPACT_ATOMS: atom_id res chain seq x y z
N MET A 1 -2.93 -10.78 22.86
CA MET A 1 -2.33 -11.92 22.13
C MET A 1 -2.17 -11.58 20.67
N THR A 2 -0.93 -11.59 20.18
CA THR A 2 -0.67 -11.36 18.75
C THR A 2 -1.09 -12.61 17.98
N ARG A 3 -2.05 -12.48 17.07
CA ARG A 3 -2.45 -13.60 16.22
C ARG A 3 -1.26 -14.04 15.36
N ARG A 4 -1.13 -15.36 15.20
CA ARG A 4 -0.08 -15.94 14.38
C ARG A 4 -0.26 -15.57 12.91
N LEU A 5 0.84 -15.28 12.22
CA LEU A 5 0.82 -15.10 10.77
C LEU A 5 0.51 -16.43 10.09
N ARG A 6 -0.29 -16.36 9.05
CA ARG A 6 -0.61 -17.48 8.18
C ARG A 6 -0.32 -17.11 6.73
N PRO A 7 0.10 -18.08 5.89
CA PRO A 7 0.37 -17.79 4.49
C PRO A 7 -0.90 -17.39 3.75
N THR A 8 -0.73 -16.49 2.79
CA THR A 8 -1.76 -16.10 1.83
C THR A 8 -1.49 -16.79 0.50
N ARG A 9 -2.47 -16.77 -0.42
CA ARG A 9 -2.26 -17.22 -1.79
C ARG A 9 -1.32 -16.24 -2.49
N GLN A 10 -0.26 -16.77 -3.08
CA GLN A 10 0.68 -15.93 -3.84
C GLN A 10 0.07 -15.55 -5.18
N VAL A 11 -0.12 -14.25 -5.39
CA VAL A 11 -0.69 -13.67 -6.60
C VAL A 11 0.38 -12.86 -7.34
N ASP A 12 0.18 -12.69 -8.64
CA ASP A 12 1.06 -11.90 -9.49
C ASP A 12 0.37 -10.58 -9.89
N LEU A 13 1.04 -9.77 -10.70
CA LEU A 13 0.56 -8.43 -11.06
C LEU A 13 -0.78 -8.44 -11.81
N ASP A 14 -1.11 -9.52 -12.50
CA ASP A 14 -2.43 -9.67 -13.15
C ASP A 14 -3.59 -9.69 -12.15
N PHE A 15 -3.33 -9.99 -10.89
CA PHE A 15 -4.32 -9.89 -9.82
C PHE A 15 -4.87 -8.47 -9.63
N LEU A 16 -4.11 -7.45 -10.02
CA LEU A 16 -4.60 -6.06 -10.01
C LEU A 16 -5.85 -5.86 -10.86
N VAL A 17 -6.06 -6.72 -11.87
CA VAL A 17 -7.22 -6.66 -12.76
C VAL A 17 -8.25 -7.73 -12.40
N SER A 18 -7.82 -8.89 -11.95
CA SER A 18 -8.66 -10.07 -11.74
C SER A 18 -9.20 -10.24 -10.31
N ALA A 19 -8.73 -9.44 -9.35
CA ALA A 19 -9.12 -9.59 -7.95
C ALA A 19 -10.64 -9.47 -7.75
N PRO A 20 -11.22 -10.29 -6.84
CA PRO A 20 -12.64 -10.19 -6.50
C PRO A 20 -13.02 -8.83 -5.89
N LEU A 21 -12.07 -8.16 -5.25
CA LEU A 21 -12.25 -6.82 -4.71
C LEU A 21 -11.11 -5.92 -5.19
N ARG A 22 -11.46 -4.77 -5.75
CA ARG A 22 -10.52 -3.71 -6.12
C ARG A 22 -10.99 -2.38 -5.56
N LEU A 23 -10.11 -1.73 -4.81
CA LEU A 23 -10.32 -0.35 -4.37
C LEU A 23 -9.22 0.50 -4.98
N VAL A 24 -9.59 1.63 -5.59
CA VAL A 24 -8.66 2.54 -6.24
C VAL A 24 -8.85 3.93 -5.66
N PHE A 25 -7.76 4.55 -5.24
CA PHE A 25 -7.73 5.89 -4.70
C PHE A 25 -6.69 6.72 -5.47
N ALA A 26 -6.93 8.01 -5.60
CA ALA A 26 -6.01 8.91 -6.27
C ALA A 26 -5.94 10.25 -5.55
N ALA A 27 -4.75 10.84 -5.54
CA ALA A 27 -4.49 12.16 -4.99
C ALA A 27 -3.25 12.76 -5.67
N ASP A 28 -3.15 14.08 -5.69
CA ASP A 28 -2.01 14.77 -6.25
C ASP A 28 -1.06 15.23 -5.15
N ALA A 29 0.23 15.08 -5.39
CA ALA A 29 1.31 15.59 -4.56
C ALA A 29 2.09 16.67 -5.32
N ALA A 30 2.62 17.65 -4.60
CA ALA A 30 3.47 18.68 -5.19
C ALA A 30 4.88 18.15 -5.52
N ALA A 31 5.34 17.14 -4.78
CA ALA A 31 6.64 16.51 -5.00
C ALA A 31 6.71 15.83 -6.38
N PRO A 32 7.88 15.85 -7.05
CA PRO A 32 8.02 15.20 -8.35
C PRO A 32 8.00 13.68 -8.25
N PRO A 33 7.68 12.95 -9.36
CA PRO A 33 7.50 11.50 -9.31
C PRO A 33 8.71 10.71 -8.80
N ASP A 34 9.93 11.12 -9.13
CA ASP A 34 11.13 10.43 -8.64
C ASP A 34 11.29 10.53 -7.12
N ALA A 35 10.96 11.68 -6.52
CA ALA A 35 11.00 11.85 -5.08
C ALA A 35 9.94 11.00 -4.39
N VAL A 36 8.73 10.96 -4.93
CA VAL A 36 7.64 10.12 -4.41
C VAL A 36 8.02 8.64 -4.52
N HIS A 37 8.52 8.21 -5.67
CA HIS A 37 8.94 6.83 -5.87
C HIS A 37 10.04 6.41 -4.88
N THR A 38 11.05 7.26 -4.68
CA THR A 38 12.13 6.99 -3.73
C THR A 38 11.58 6.81 -2.30
N ALA A 39 10.63 7.65 -1.89
CA ALA A 39 10.01 7.54 -0.58
C ALA A 39 9.22 6.22 -0.43
N LEU A 40 8.56 5.77 -1.50
CA LEU A 40 7.80 4.51 -1.47
C LEU A 40 8.72 3.28 -1.46
N ALA A 41 9.70 3.25 -2.35
CA ALA A 41 10.46 2.04 -2.66
C ALA A 41 11.78 1.93 -1.90
N LYS A 42 12.41 3.04 -1.52
CA LYS A 42 13.76 3.05 -0.93
C LYS A 42 13.79 3.44 0.54
N ASP A 43 12.81 4.17 1.03
CA ASP A 43 12.74 4.62 2.42
C ASP A 43 11.67 3.81 3.16
N THR A 44 11.90 2.52 3.32
CA THR A 44 10.94 1.60 3.95
C THR A 44 10.55 2.04 5.37
N GLU A 45 11.53 2.37 6.18
CA GLU A 45 11.29 2.76 7.58
C GLU A 45 10.56 4.12 7.67
N GLY A 46 10.74 4.97 6.67
CA GLY A 46 10.09 6.29 6.60
C GLY A 46 8.57 6.23 6.47
N TRP A 47 8.01 5.10 6.06
CA TRP A 47 6.55 4.95 5.94
C TRP A 47 5.81 5.27 7.25
N THR A 48 6.42 4.97 8.39
CA THR A 48 5.82 5.28 9.70
C THR A 48 5.70 6.79 9.95
N ALA A 49 6.48 7.59 9.25
CA ALA A 49 6.48 9.04 9.43
C ALA A 49 5.36 9.74 8.64
N TRP A 50 4.89 9.13 7.55
CA TRP A 50 3.88 9.78 6.70
C TRP A 50 2.59 8.99 6.54
N PHE A 51 2.58 7.68 6.72
CA PHE A 51 1.36 6.88 6.63
C PHE A 51 0.93 6.44 8.03
N ASP A 52 -0.07 7.12 8.58
CA ASP A 52 -0.51 6.95 9.97
C ASP A 52 -0.97 5.52 10.30
N ALA A 53 -1.50 4.81 9.32
CA ALA A 53 -1.92 3.42 9.50
C ALA A 53 -0.73 2.47 9.71
N VAL A 54 0.47 2.86 9.29
CA VAL A 54 1.68 2.04 9.39
C VAL A 54 2.39 2.35 10.70
N THR A 55 2.51 1.35 11.57
CA THR A 55 3.16 1.48 12.88
C THR A 55 4.59 0.96 12.88
N ALA A 56 4.94 0.10 11.93
CA ALA A 56 6.30 -0.42 11.76
C ALA A 56 6.49 -0.83 10.31
N ALA A 57 7.68 -0.61 9.77
CA ALA A 57 8.05 -1.07 8.44
C ALA A 57 9.55 -1.38 8.44
N VAL A 58 9.91 -2.63 8.17
CA VAL A 58 11.30 -3.11 8.24
C VAL A 58 11.63 -3.81 6.93
N PRO A 59 12.72 -3.41 6.23
CA PRO A 59 13.09 -4.07 4.98
C PRO A 59 13.54 -5.51 5.21
N THR A 60 13.22 -6.36 4.22
CA THR A 60 13.66 -7.75 4.17
C THR A 60 14.30 -8.02 2.81
N VAL A 61 14.85 -9.22 2.61
CA VAL A 61 15.46 -9.59 1.33
C VAL A 61 14.46 -9.52 0.17
N LYS A 62 13.21 -9.92 0.40
CA LYS A 62 12.16 -9.96 -0.64
C LYS A 62 11.34 -8.68 -0.74
N GLY A 63 11.29 -7.90 0.33
CA GLY A 63 10.44 -6.72 0.40
C GLY A 63 10.48 -6.09 1.77
N ARG A 64 9.44 -6.32 2.57
CA ARG A 64 9.38 -5.74 3.91
C ARG A 64 8.40 -6.49 4.81
N THR A 65 8.52 -6.26 6.12
CA THR A 65 7.51 -6.59 7.12
C THR A 65 6.85 -5.30 7.56
N VAL A 66 5.52 -5.28 7.59
CA VAL A 66 4.74 -4.08 7.93
C VAL A 66 3.79 -4.41 9.08
N GLY A 67 3.79 -3.52 10.08
CA GLY A 67 2.78 -3.50 11.13
C GLY A 67 1.79 -2.38 10.88
N LEU A 68 0.50 -2.66 11.08
CA LEU A 68 -0.59 -1.71 10.95
C LEU A 68 -1.28 -1.49 12.29
N ARG A 69 -1.98 -0.36 12.41
CA ARG A 69 -2.83 -0.09 13.57
C ARG A 69 -3.81 -1.24 13.79
N GLY A 70 -4.07 -1.57 15.04
CA GLY A 70 -4.91 -2.70 15.41
C GLY A 70 -4.18 -4.04 15.47
N GLY A 71 -2.84 -4.04 15.34
CA GLY A 71 -2.03 -5.24 15.48
C GLY A 71 -1.97 -6.13 14.24
N ILE A 72 -2.45 -5.65 13.09
CA ILE A 72 -2.34 -6.36 11.82
C ILE A 72 -0.88 -6.31 11.34
N ARG A 73 -0.38 -7.44 10.82
CA ARG A 73 0.97 -7.53 10.27
C ARG A 73 0.95 -8.18 8.90
N PHE A 74 1.84 -7.71 8.04
CA PHE A 74 2.05 -8.25 6.69
C PHE A 74 3.53 -8.58 6.50
N GLU A 75 3.79 -9.75 5.92
CA GLU A 75 5.07 -10.03 5.26
C GLU A 75 4.86 -9.86 3.77
N GLU A 76 5.70 -9.04 3.13
CA GLU A 76 5.48 -8.59 1.75
C GLU A 76 6.67 -8.91 0.86
N THR A 77 6.36 -9.22 -0.41
CA THR A 77 7.34 -9.33 -1.50
C THR A 77 7.08 -8.23 -2.51
N VAL A 78 8.13 -7.50 -2.89
CA VAL A 78 8.05 -6.50 -3.96
C VAL A 78 7.96 -7.22 -5.30
N LEU A 79 6.93 -6.90 -6.09
CA LEU A 79 6.70 -7.48 -7.42
C LEU A 79 7.11 -6.53 -8.55
N ALA A 80 7.02 -5.22 -8.32
CA ALA A 80 7.43 -4.22 -9.29
C ALA A 80 8.06 -3.03 -8.59
N ASP A 81 9.22 -2.61 -9.08
CA ASP A 81 9.93 -1.43 -8.64
C ASP A 81 10.46 -0.75 -9.91
N GLU A 82 9.63 0.11 -10.50
CA GLU A 82 9.88 0.73 -11.80
C GLU A 82 9.94 2.25 -11.65
N PRO A 83 11.12 2.80 -11.27
CA PRO A 83 11.26 4.25 -11.09
C PRO A 83 11.01 5.02 -12.38
N PRO A 84 10.36 6.16 -12.34
CA PRO A 84 9.64 6.77 -11.22
C PRO A 84 8.13 6.48 -11.27
N ARG A 85 7.69 5.40 -11.91
CA ARG A 85 6.30 5.20 -12.32
C ARG A 85 5.51 4.22 -11.47
N ARG A 86 6.18 3.26 -10.81
CA ARG A 86 5.43 2.15 -10.23
C ARG A 86 6.17 1.50 -9.06
N PHE A 87 5.41 1.18 -8.03
CA PHE A 87 5.85 0.34 -6.91
C PHE A 87 4.69 -0.56 -6.51
N ALA A 88 4.90 -1.88 -6.56
CA ALA A 88 3.86 -2.85 -6.24
C ALA A 88 4.41 -4.00 -5.40
N TYR A 89 3.58 -4.51 -4.50
CA TYR A 89 3.95 -5.59 -3.60
C TYR A 89 2.73 -6.46 -3.28
N ARG A 90 3.01 -7.72 -2.97
CA ARG A 90 1.99 -8.64 -2.48
C ARG A 90 2.24 -9.00 -1.03
N VAL A 91 1.20 -9.38 -0.32
CA VAL A 91 1.29 -9.93 1.02
C VAL A 91 1.47 -11.44 0.91
N ASP A 92 2.52 -11.98 1.56
CA ASP A 92 2.82 -13.42 1.58
C ASP A 92 2.29 -14.11 2.82
N ALA A 93 2.20 -13.39 3.95
CA ALA A 93 1.68 -13.88 5.20
C ALA A 93 1.05 -12.75 6.02
N THR A 94 0.00 -13.05 6.77
CA THR A 94 -0.72 -12.07 7.57
C THR A 94 -1.47 -12.72 8.72
N ASN A 95 -1.78 -11.91 9.73
CA ASN A 95 -2.71 -12.27 10.80
C ASN A 95 -4.09 -11.63 10.63
N ALA A 96 -4.34 -10.94 9.51
CA ALA A 96 -5.63 -10.32 9.21
C ALA A 96 -6.70 -11.41 9.02
N PRO A 97 -7.82 -11.38 9.78
CA PRO A 97 -8.85 -12.42 9.68
C PRO A 97 -9.46 -12.47 8.27
N GLY A 98 -9.52 -13.66 7.70
CA GLY A 98 -10.20 -13.92 6.43
C GLY A 98 -9.44 -13.50 5.17
N LEU A 99 -8.37 -12.74 5.27
CA LEU A 99 -7.62 -12.29 4.10
C LEU A 99 -6.92 -13.48 3.44
N ARG A 100 -7.24 -13.75 2.17
CA ARG A 100 -6.70 -14.87 1.39
C ARG A 100 -5.62 -14.45 0.42
N ALA A 101 -5.70 -13.22 -0.10
CA ALA A 101 -4.70 -12.63 -0.99
C ALA A 101 -4.82 -11.12 -0.95
N LEU A 102 -3.68 -10.43 -1.06
CA LEU A 102 -3.64 -8.97 -1.15
C LEU A 102 -2.44 -8.56 -1.99
N LEU A 103 -2.68 -7.66 -2.94
CA LEU A 103 -1.66 -7.02 -3.74
C LEU A 103 -1.99 -5.53 -3.84
N GLU A 104 -0.99 -4.69 -3.67
CA GLU A 104 -1.15 -3.24 -3.73
C GLU A 104 -0.19 -2.66 -4.75
N GLU A 105 -0.67 -1.65 -5.48
CA GLU A 105 0.14 -0.93 -6.45
C GLU A 105 0.02 0.57 -6.21
N TRP A 106 1.18 1.23 -6.25
CA TRP A 106 1.29 2.69 -6.27
C TRP A 106 1.76 3.08 -7.67
N ALA A 107 0.86 3.66 -8.46
CA ALA A 107 1.16 4.13 -9.81
C ALA A 107 1.32 5.64 -9.77
N LEU A 108 2.41 6.13 -10.36
CA LEU A 108 2.80 7.53 -10.32
C LEU A 108 2.86 8.09 -11.74
N SER A 109 2.26 9.26 -11.94
CA SER A 109 2.36 9.97 -13.21
C SER A 109 2.57 11.46 -12.96
N PRO A 110 3.31 12.15 -13.83
CA PRO A 110 3.56 13.58 -13.65
C PRO A 110 2.29 14.38 -13.88
N THR A 111 2.13 15.48 -13.12
CA THR A 111 1.09 16.48 -13.35
C THR A 111 1.64 17.65 -14.17
N ALA A 112 0.73 18.44 -14.74
CA ALA A 112 1.13 19.65 -15.49
C ALA A 112 1.92 20.65 -14.63
N ALA A 113 1.69 20.65 -13.31
CA ALA A 113 2.37 21.54 -12.36
C ALA A 113 3.74 21.03 -11.91
N GLY A 114 4.21 19.88 -12.44
CA GLY A 114 5.49 19.29 -12.05
C GLY A 114 5.43 18.39 -10.82
N GLY A 115 4.23 18.16 -10.27
CA GLY A 115 4.00 17.24 -9.17
C GLY A 115 3.70 15.83 -9.65
N THR A 116 3.02 15.06 -8.78
CA THR A 116 2.74 13.65 -9.03
C THR A 116 1.28 13.34 -8.78
N ARG A 117 0.64 12.69 -9.73
CA ARG A 117 -0.63 11.99 -9.53
C ARG A 117 -0.32 10.63 -8.94
N VAL A 118 -0.73 10.40 -7.71
CA VAL A 118 -0.53 9.14 -6.98
C VAL A 118 -1.83 8.34 -7.03
N ARG A 119 -1.78 7.14 -7.59
CA ARG A 119 -2.92 6.22 -7.61
C ARG A 119 -2.54 4.96 -6.85
N TRP A 120 -3.32 4.65 -5.83
CA TRP A 120 -3.16 3.45 -5.02
C TRP A 120 -4.27 2.46 -5.34
N THR A 121 -3.90 1.27 -5.80
CA THR A 121 -4.81 0.17 -6.04
C THR A 121 -4.62 -0.89 -4.95
N PHE A 122 -5.72 -1.26 -4.32
CA PHE A 122 -5.80 -2.28 -3.30
C PHE A 122 -6.62 -3.44 -3.88
N ALA A 123 -5.95 -4.57 -4.18
CA ALA A 123 -6.57 -5.74 -4.80
C ALA A 123 -6.56 -6.89 -3.77
N ALA A 124 -7.75 -7.42 -3.44
CA ALA A 124 -7.88 -8.38 -2.35
C ALA A 124 -8.83 -9.52 -2.68
N ASP A 125 -8.61 -10.66 -2.02
CA ASP A 125 -9.51 -11.79 -1.99
C ASP A 125 -9.76 -12.21 -0.55
N GLY A 126 -10.98 -12.64 -0.28
CA GLY A 126 -11.42 -13.12 1.03
C GLY A 126 -12.90 -13.49 0.99
N PRO A 127 -13.46 -13.99 2.10
CA PRO A 127 -14.87 -14.34 2.16
C PRO A 127 -15.76 -13.10 1.93
N PRO A 128 -17.04 -13.30 1.53
CA PRO A 128 -17.96 -12.18 1.26
C PRO A 128 -18.06 -11.17 2.41
N ALA A 129 -18.02 -11.62 3.65
CA ALA A 129 -18.08 -10.74 4.81
C ALA A 129 -16.88 -9.78 4.87
N LEU A 130 -15.67 -10.26 4.58
CA LEU A 130 -14.49 -9.42 4.54
C LEU A 130 -14.56 -8.42 3.38
N ARG A 131 -14.99 -8.88 2.21
CA ARG A 131 -15.15 -7.99 1.04
C ARG A 131 -16.16 -6.89 1.32
N ALA A 132 -17.29 -7.22 1.95
CA ALA A 132 -18.29 -6.24 2.34
C ALA A 132 -17.72 -5.23 3.35
N LEU A 133 -16.97 -5.71 4.35
CA LEU A 133 -16.31 -4.85 5.34
C LEU A 133 -15.34 -3.87 4.67
N LEU A 134 -14.52 -4.34 3.76
CA LEU A 134 -13.57 -3.50 3.03
C LEU A 134 -14.28 -2.45 2.16
N LEU A 135 -15.37 -2.84 1.48
CA LEU A 135 -16.17 -1.89 0.70
C LEU A 135 -16.79 -0.82 1.59
N MET A 136 -17.31 -1.19 2.75
CA MET A 136 -17.87 -0.25 3.72
C MET A 136 -16.79 0.66 4.31
N SER A 137 -15.55 0.20 4.38
CA SER A 137 -14.41 0.97 4.88
C SER A 137 -13.83 1.93 3.83
N ARG A 138 -14.30 1.89 2.59
CA ARG A 138 -13.76 2.68 1.49
C ARG A 138 -13.63 4.18 1.80
N PRO A 139 -14.63 4.87 2.38
CA PRO A 139 -14.48 6.29 2.71
C PRO A 139 -13.34 6.55 3.69
N GLY A 140 -13.22 5.72 4.73
CA GLY A 140 -12.13 5.82 5.72
C GLY A 140 -10.76 5.53 5.13
N LEU A 141 -10.66 4.51 4.28
CA LEU A 141 -9.43 4.19 3.57
C LEU A 141 -9.01 5.33 2.65
N GLY A 142 -9.96 5.94 1.95
CA GLY A 142 -9.70 7.11 1.10
C GLY A 142 -9.20 8.32 1.88
N LEU A 143 -9.77 8.59 3.04
CA LEU A 143 -9.32 9.66 3.93
C LEU A 143 -7.91 9.39 4.44
N SER A 144 -7.64 8.16 4.86
CA SER A 144 -6.32 7.73 5.32
C SER A 144 -5.27 7.89 4.21
N PHE A 145 -5.61 7.48 3.00
CA PHE A 145 -4.73 7.61 1.83
C PHE A 145 -4.43 9.08 1.52
N ARG A 146 -5.45 9.93 1.45
CA ARG A 146 -5.25 11.37 1.16
C ARG A 146 -4.43 12.05 2.24
N SER A 147 -4.67 11.69 3.50
CA SER A 147 -3.86 12.19 4.63
C SER A 147 -2.40 11.74 4.50
N ALA A 148 -2.18 10.48 4.13
CA ALA A 148 -0.85 9.94 3.91
C ALA A 148 -0.10 10.68 2.80
N VAL A 149 -0.76 10.93 1.66
CA VAL A 149 -0.15 11.67 0.54
C VAL A 149 0.21 13.10 0.96
N ARG A 150 -0.66 13.77 1.71
CA ARG A 150 -0.35 15.12 2.22
C ARG A 150 0.83 15.11 3.18
N SER A 151 0.91 14.13 4.07
CA SER A 151 2.01 13.99 5.02
C SER A 151 3.33 13.69 4.30
N LEU A 152 3.28 12.82 3.31
CA LEU A 152 4.43 12.51 2.47
C LEU A 152 4.93 13.77 1.74
N ASP A 153 4.00 14.54 1.18
CA ASP A 153 4.32 15.77 0.45
C ASP A 153 5.01 16.80 1.36
N ARG A 154 4.51 16.97 2.58
CA ARG A 154 5.16 17.85 3.57
C ARG A 154 6.56 17.36 3.95
N ARG A 155 6.74 16.07 4.10
CA ARG A 155 8.03 15.45 4.42
C ARG A 155 9.04 15.69 3.30
N LEU A 156 8.61 15.56 2.05
CA LEU A 156 9.48 15.74 0.89
C LEU A 156 9.80 17.21 0.59
N ALA A 157 8.98 18.13 1.11
CA ALA A 157 9.18 19.57 0.95
C ALA A 157 10.17 20.16 1.97
N SER A 158 10.50 19.42 3.02
CA SER A 158 11.40 19.90 4.10
C SER A 158 12.86 19.51 3.88
#